data_7a162c148e954452e26e66ff8ed54e75
#
_entry.id   7a162c148e954452e26e66ff8ed54e75
#
_cell.length_a   1.000
_cell.length_b   1.000
_cell.length_c   1.000
_cell.angle_alpha   90.00
_cell.angle_beta   90.00
_cell.angle_gamma   90.00
#
_symmetry.space_group_name_H-M   'P 1'
#
loop_
_entity.id
_entity.type
_entity.pdbx_description
1 polymer ?
#
loop_
_entity_poly.entity_id
_entity_poly.type
_entity_poly.pdbx_seq_one_letter_code
_entity_poly.pdbx_strand_id
1 'polypeptide(L)'
;IFAAPSGRTVARSIVLLVATLPLAVLAGTPIDKRTSADPAGTVEISNTAGSVVVTGWDRNEVEVTGELGEGTERLDFTRSDTVTRIKVVLPDRSYNVDDTDLIVKVPAGSQVSINTVSADIGVRAVRGTQRLQSVSGDMRTETSGEDLECRTVSGDVTIAGSGRKGLVSITTVSGDASATRLAGEVNGSTVSGDFTLAVGATSRSRLRSTSGNLTLQGSLAPDARVDIESISGDVRLDLVGDVGADYDVSSFSGEIRPCFGPKPVRTDEYAPGKEWRHQEANASARVRIKTLSGDIGVCRR
;
A
#
# COMPACT_ATOMS: atom_id res chain seq x y z
N ILE A 1 -100.00 -17.01 -1.50
CA ILE A 1 -100.09 -15.55 -1.55
C ILE A 1 -99.31 -15.01 -0.34
N PHE A 2 -98.05 -14.76 -0.36
CA PHE A 2 -97.35 -13.75 0.43
C PHE A 2 -95.94 -13.71 -0.10
N ALA A 3 -95.55 -12.58 -0.63
CA ALA A 3 -94.20 -12.29 -1.14
C ALA A 3 -93.31 -11.93 0.04
N ALA A 4 -92.05 -12.47 0.03
CA ALA A 4 -91.01 -12.07 0.94
C ALA A 4 -90.03 -11.10 0.21
N PRO A 5 -89.55 -10.04 0.85
CA PRO A 5 -88.61 -9.09 0.21
C PRO A 5 -87.17 -9.58 0.27
N SER A 6 -86.48 -9.44 -0.83
CA SER A 6 -85.01 -9.71 -1.00
C SER A 6 -84.15 -8.64 -0.30
N GLY A 7 -83.47 -9.04 0.74
CA GLY A 7 -82.39 -8.19 1.33
C GLY A 7 -81.13 -8.20 0.50
N ARG A 8 -80.75 -7.05 -0.03
CA ARG A 8 -79.46 -6.82 -0.65
C ARG A 8 -78.40 -6.49 0.42
N THR A 9 -77.45 -7.42 0.65
CA THR A 9 -76.30 -7.19 1.50
C THR A 9 -75.27 -6.41 0.74
N VAL A 10 -75.00 -5.18 1.11
CA VAL A 10 -73.93 -4.34 0.56
C VAL A 10 -72.64 -4.67 1.31
N ALA A 11 -71.73 -5.39 0.63
CA ALA A 11 -70.40 -5.62 1.16
C ALA A 11 -69.56 -4.32 1.00
N ARG A 12 -69.19 -3.71 2.10
CA ARG A 12 -68.23 -2.61 2.16
C ARG A 12 -66.82 -3.20 2.10
N SER A 13 -66.15 -3.09 0.94
CA SER A 13 -64.72 -3.38 0.79
C SER A 13 -63.93 -2.26 1.46
N ILE A 14 -63.24 -2.58 2.55
CA ILE A 14 -62.25 -1.69 3.16
C ILE A 14 -60.94 -1.86 2.36
N VAL A 15 -60.61 -0.87 1.55
CA VAL A 15 -59.29 -0.77 0.90
C VAL A 15 -58.29 -0.25 1.92
N LEU A 16 -57.45 -1.15 2.41
CA LEU A 16 -56.32 -0.79 3.30
C LEU A 16 -55.21 -0.15 2.43
N LEU A 17 -55.12 1.17 2.45
CA LEU A 17 -54.04 1.91 1.80
C LEU A 17 -52.76 1.75 2.63
N VAL A 18 -51.88 0.80 2.24
CA VAL A 18 -50.56 0.68 2.83
C VAL A 18 -49.70 1.82 2.29
N ALA A 19 -49.54 2.88 3.05
CA ALA A 19 -48.58 3.94 2.78
C ALA A 19 -47.16 3.40 3.00
N THR A 20 -46.49 3.04 1.94
CA THR A 20 -45.02 2.80 1.98
C THR A 20 -44.34 4.15 2.12
N LEU A 21 -43.94 4.49 3.36
CA LEU A 21 -42.98 5.57 3.55
C LEU A 21 -41.67 5.14 2.90
N PRO A 22 -41.08 5.95 1.99
CA PRO A 22 -39.71 5.71 1.57
C PRO A 22 -38.82 5.90 2.81
N LEU A 23 -38.06 4.87 3.21
CA LEU A 23 -36.89 5.08 4.05
C LEU A 23 -35.98 6.02 3.27
N ALA A 24 -35.84 7.27 3.70
CA ALA A 24 -34.78 8.12 3.30
C ALA A 24 -33.49 7.44 3.83
N VAL A 25 -32.77 6.74 2.98
CA VAL A 25 -31.36 6.41 3.20
C VAL A 25 -30.70 7.79 3.30
N LEU A 26 -30.19 8.14 4.48
CA LEU A 26 -29.29 9.27 4.65
C LEU A 26 -28.08 8.98 3.78
N ALA A 27 -28.08 9.49 2.57
CA ALA A 27 -26.98 9.41 1.64
C ALA A 27 -26.10 10.64 1.88
N GLY A 28 -24.79 10.44 1.93
CA GLY A 28 -23.83 11.54 2.02
C GLY A 28 -24.03 12.55 0.88
N THR A 29 -23.41 13.72 0.98
CA THR A 29 -23.52 14.75 -0.05
C THR A 29 -22.72 14.34 -1.29
N PRO A 30 -23.35 14.18 -2.47
CA PRO A 30 -22.66 13.74 -3.68
C PRO A 30 -21.67 14.80 -4.17
N ILE A 31 -20.52 14.35 -4.65
CA ILE A 31 -19.45 15.16 -5.24
C ILE A 31 -19.40 14.89 -6.74
N ASP A 32 -19.39 15.96 -7.55
CA ASP A 32 -19.02 15.93 -8.97
C ASP A 32 -18.34 17.26 -9.31
N LYS A 33 -17.00 17.24 -9.32
CA LYS A 33 -16.19 18.43 -9.62
C LYS A 33 -15.11 18.10 -10.64
N ARG A 34 -14.85 19.03 -11.56
CA ARG A 34 -13.81 18.89 -12.58
C ARG A 34 -13.04 20.19 -12.75
N THR A 35 -11.77 20.05 -13.09
CA THR A 35 -10.92 21.17 -13.49
C THR A 35 -9.91 20.71 -14.53
N SER A 36 -9.49 21.61 -15.41
CA SER A 36 -8.35 21.33 -16.30
C SER A 36 -7.08 21.13 -15.46
N ALA A 37 -6.17 20.28 -15.90
CA ALA A 37 -4.92 20.00 -15.20
C ALA A 37 -3.76 19.90 -16.18
N ASP A 38 -2.55 20.13 -15.66
CA ASP A 38 -1.33 19.89 -16.41
C ASP A 38 -1.10 18.36 -16.54
N PRO A 39 -0.70 17.84 -17.73
CA PRO A 39 -0.45 16.40 -17.94
C PRO A 39 0.57 15.77 -17.00
N ALA A 40 1.51 16.56 -16.49
CA ALA A 40 2.55 16.17 -15.53
C ALA A 40 2.48 16.97 -14.22
N GLY A 41 1.35 17.62 -13.96
CA GLY A 41 1.12 18.42 -12.75
C GLY A 41 1.04 17.59 -11.49
N THR A 42 0.99 18.25 -10.35
CA THR A 42 0.86 17.62 -9.04
C THR A 42 -0.59 17.63 -8.59
N VAL A 43 -1.08 16.48 -8.10
CA VAL A 43 -2.39 16.36 -7.47
C VAL A 43 -2.20 16.00 -5.99
N GLU A 44 -2.59 16.92 -5.13
CA GLU A 44 -2.53 16.75 -3.67
C GLU A 44 -3.92 16.42 -3.13
N ILE A 45 -4.03 15.30 -2.41
CA ILE A 45 -5.31 14.83 -1.86
C ILE A 45 -5.17 14.65 -0.35
N SER A 46 -6.13 15.18 0.40
CA SER A 46 -6.21 15.00 1.85
C SER A 46 -7.61 14.57 2.25
N ASN A 47 -7.70 13.41 2.91
CA ASN A 47 -8.94 12.87 3.48
C ASN A 47 -8.67 12.34 4.89
N THR A 48 -9.67 12.39 5.77
CA THR A 48 -9.49 11.90 7.15
C THR A 48 -9.91 10.45 7.28
N ALA A 49 -11.11 10.08 6.80
CA ALA A 49 -11.69 8.74 6.94
C ALA A 49 -12.46 8.36 5.67
N GLY A 50 -12.66 7.06 5.42
CA GLY A 50 -13.31 6.52 4.24
C GLY A 50 -12.32 5.99 3.21
N SER A 51 -12.42 6.42 1.95
CA SER A 51 -11.53 5.94 0.89
C SER A 51 -11.11 7.03 -0.10
N VAL A 52 -9.92 6.84 -0.69
CA VAL A 52 -9.39 7.66 -1.79
C VAL A 52 -8.92 6.74 -2.91
N VAL A 53 -9.66 6.67 -4.00
CA VAL A 53 -9.31 5.88 -5.16
C VAL A 53 -8.89 6.78 -6.31
N VAL A 54 -7.61 6.73 -6.68
CA VAL A 54 -7.02 7.52 -7.77
C VAL A 54 -6.79 6.63 -8.99
N THR A 55 -7.23 7.10 -10.15
CA THR A 55 -7.02 6.41 -11.42
C THR A 55 -6.45 7.38 -12.46
N GLY A 56 -5.33 7.00 -13.07
CA GLY A 56 -4.75 7.73 -14.20
C GLY A 56 -5.58 7.56 -15.47
N TRP A 57 -5.80 8.64 -16.24
CA TRP A 57 -6.48 8.63 -17.53
C TRP A 57 -5.77 9.48 -18.59
N ASP A 58 -6.25 9.43 -19.81
CA ASP A 58 -5.60 10.14 -20.93
C ASP A 58 -6.16 11.55 -21.18
N ARG A 59 -6.82 12.16 -20.17
CA ARG A 59 -7.34 13.53 -20.26
C ARG A 59 -6.51 14.47 -19.42
N ASN A 60 -6.37 15.72 -19.88
CA ASN A 60 -5.70 16.80 -19.12
C ASN A 60 -6.67 17.50 -18.17
N GLU A 61 -7.35 16.71 -17.35
CA GLU A 61 -8.36 17.13 -16.39
C GLU A 61 -8.22 16.31 -15.11
N VAL A 62 -8.57 16.92 -13.98
CA VAL A 62 -8.81 16.21 -12.73
C VAL A 62 -10.32 16.19 -12.48
N GLU A 63 -10.86 15.01 -12.29
CA GLU A 63 -12.27 14.78 -11.93
C GLU A 63 -12.32 14.16 -10.54
N VAL A 64 -13.20 14.69 -9.69
CA VAL A 64 -13.47 14.19 -8.35
C VAL A 64 -14.95 13.87 -8.25
N THR A 65 -15.27 12.61 -7.99
CA THR A 65 -16.63 12.11 -7.73
C THR A 65 -16.65 11.33 -6.43
N GLY A 66 -17.81 11.08 -5.89
CA GLY A 66 -17.99 10.33 -4.65
C GLY A 66 -19.00 10.95 -3.72
N GLU A 67 -18.85 10.73 -2.43
CA GLU A 67 -19.77 11.19 -1.40
C GLU A 67 -19.00 11.76 -0.21
N LEU A 68 -19.42 12.95 0.25
CA LEU A 68 -18.95 13.49 1.53
C LEU A 68 -19.74 12.85 2.66
N GLY A 69 -19.03 12.31 3.64
CA GLY A 69 -19.63 11.80 4.86
C GLY A 69 -20.38 12.88 5.64
N GLU A 70 -21.40 12.48 6.38
CA GLU A 70 -22.08 13.39 7.29
C GLU A 70 -21.11 13.99 8.31
N GLY A 71 -21.33 15.23 8.68
CA GLY A 71 -20.41 15.97 9.55
C GLY A 71 -19.21 16.59 8.83
N THR A 72 -19.00 16.34 7.55
CA THR A 72 -18.00 17.05 6.74
C THR A 72 -18.48 18.47 6.42
N GLU A 73 -17.61 19.47 6.59
CA GLU A 73 -17.97 20.86 6.29
C GLU A 73 -18.03 21.11 4.78
N ARG A 74 -16.97 20.74 4.05
CA ARG A 74 -16.89 20.95 2.59
C ARG A 74 -15.74 20.18 1.96
N LEU A 75 -15.75 20.10 0.63
CA LEU A 75 -14.61 19.71 -0.19
C LEU A 75 -13.99 20.95 -0.83
N ASP A 76 -12.77 21.27 -0.44
CA ASP A 76 -11.95 22.27 -1.11
C ASP A 76 -11.31 21.63 -2.35
N PHE A 77 -11.65 22.15 -3.53
CA PHE A 77 -11.12 21.73 -4.81
C PHE A 77 -10.60 22.94 -5.54
N THR A 78 -9.29 23.12 -5.50
CA THR A 78 -8.63 24.31 -6.01
C THR A 78 -7.48 23.95 -6.94
N ARG A 79 -7.21 24.81 -7.92
CA ARG A 79 -6.05 24.72 -8.79
C ARG A 79 -5.24 26.00 -8.70
N SER A 80 -3.93 25.84 -8.57
CA SER A 80 -2.96 26.93 -8.68
C SER A 80 -1.82 26.44 -9.55
N ASP A 81 -1.61 27.07 -10.69
CA ASP A 81 -0.62 26.70 -11.70
C ASP A 81 -0.68 25.22 -12.09
N THR A 82 0.35 24.45 -11.74
CA THR A 82 0.45 23.00 -12.02
C THR A 82 -0.04 22.11 -10.86
N VAL A 83 -0.50 22.71 -9.75
CA VAL A 83 -0.94 21.97 -8.55
C VAL A 83 -2.46 21.99 -8.45
N THR A 84 -3.07 20.81 -8.40
CA THR A 84 -4.50 20.63 -8.06
C THR A 84 -4.60 20.09 -6.64
N ARG A 85 -5.32 20.80 -5.78
CA ARG A 85 -5.51 20.40 -4.37
C ARG A 85 -6.96 20.00 -4.12
N ILE A 86 -7.12 18.82 -3.52
CA ILE A 86 -8.38 18.22 -3.12
C ILE A 86 -8.29 17.99 -1.61
N LYS A 87 -9.09 18.68 -0.81
CA LYS A 87 -9.04 18.56 0.64
C LYS A 87 -10.44 18.46 1.21
N VAL A 88 -10.68 17.38 1.94
CA VAL A 88 -11.88 17.24 2.79
C VAL A 88 -11.66 18.08 4.03
N VAL A 89 -12.56 19.03 4.28
CA VAL A 89 -12.51 19.95 5.43
C VAL A 89 -13.53 19.51 6.44
N LEU A 90 -13.06 19.29 7.66
CA LEU A 90 -13.90 18.95 8.80
C LEU A 90 -14.13 20.22 9.66
N PRO A 91 -15.26 20.36 10.34
CA PRO A 91 -15.50 21.46 11.27
C PRO A 91 -14.59 21.33 12.51
N ASP A 92 -14.25 22.47 13.13
CA ASP A 92 -13.35 22.53 14.30
C ASP A 92 -13.81 21.68 15.50
N ARG A 93 -15.10 21.38 15.60
CA ARG A 93 -15.71 20.56 16.63
C ARG A 93 -16.62 19.52 15.98
N SER A 94 -16.06 18.40 15.52
CA SER A 94 -16.85 17.28 15.04
C SER A 94 -16.69 16.10 16.00
N TYR A 95 -17.82 15.56 16.46
CA TYR A 95 -17.84 14.38 17.32
C TYR A 95 -18.21 13.09 16.57
N ASN A 96 -18.84 13.23 15.41
CA ASN A 96 -19.18 12.12 14.53
C ASN A 96 -19.02 12.62 13.09
N VAL A 97 -18.01 12.13 12.40
CA VAL A 97 -17.80 12.35 10.97
C VAL A 97 -17.84 11.00 10.31
N ASP A 98 -18.77 10.84 9.39
CA ASP A 98 -18.88 9.64 8.59
C ASP A 98 -17.79 9.59 7.52
N ASP A 99 -17.59 8.41 6.97
CA ASP A 99 -16.60 8.16 5.95
C ASP A 99 -16.87 8.99 4.69
N THR A 100 -15.83 9.59 4.15
CA THR A 100 -15.86 10.31 2.88
C THR A 100 -15.14 9.46 1.81
N ASP A 101 -15.88 9.12 0.75
CA ASP A 101 -15.35 8.32 -0.34
C ASP A 101 -15.07 9.19 -1.56
N LEU A 102 -13.80 9.23 -1.95
CA LEU A 102 -13.32 10.02 -3.09
C LEU A 102 -12.85 9.10 -4.23
N ILE A 103 -13.45 9.28 -5.40
CA ILE A 103 -12.99 8.70 -6.66
C ILE A 103 -12.40 9.82 -7.50
N VAL A 104 -11.08 9.78 -7.69
CA VAL A 104 -10.34 10.85 -8.37
C VAL A 104 -9.71 10.31 -9.65
N LYS A 105 -9.98 10.96 -10.78
CA LYS A 105 -9.30 10.68 -12.03
C LYS A 105 -8.30 11.80 -12.32
N VAL A 106 -7.07 11.45 -12.63
CA VAL A 106 -5.97 12.37 -12.87
C VAL A 106 -5.29 12.08 -14.19
N PRO A 107 -4.65 13.06 -14.86
CA PRO A 107 -3.80 12.74 -15.99
C PRO A 107 -2.78 11.65 -15.61
N ALA A 108 -2.61 10.64 -16.48
CA ALA A 108 -1.77 9.49 -16.15
C ALA A 108 -0.31 9.87 -15.84
N GLY A 109 0.19 11.01 -16.31
CA GLY A 109 1.52 11.53 -16.01
C GLY A 109 1.63 12.35 -14.74
N SER A 110 0.54 12.57 -14.01
CA SER A 110 0.53 13.40 -12.79
C SER A 110 1.38 12.80 -11.68
N GLN A 111 2.01 13.69 -10.92
CA GLN A 111 2.54 13.35 -9.60
C GLN A 111 1.40 13.35 -8.58
N VAL A 112 1.30 12.31 -7.77
CA VAL A 112 0.20 12.15 -6.81
C VAL A 112 0.73 12.14 -5.38
N SER A 113 0.20 13.03 -4.54
CA SER A 113 0.49 13.08 -3.11
C SER A 113 -0.80 12.92 -2.33
N ILE A 114 -0.94 11.83 -1.58
CA ILE A 114 -2.14 11.51 -0.80
C ILE A 114 -1.78 11.43 0.68
N ASN A 115 -2.54 12.15 1.49
CA ASN A 115 -2.40 12.15 2.94
C ASN A 115 -3.74 11.81 3.58
N THR A 116 -3.79 10.73 4.36
CA THR A 116 -5.00 10.30 5.08
C THR A 116 -4.70 10.04 6.55
N VAL A 117 -5.74 9.93 7.36
CA VAL A 117 -5.61 9.45 8.75
C VAL A 117 -6.07 8.00 8.84
N SER A 118 -7.32 7.71 8.50
CA SER A 118 -7.90 6.37 8.52
C SER A 118 -8.59 5.98 7.21
N ALA A 119 -8.45 6.80 6.17
CA ALA A 119 -8.98 6.45 4.85
C ALA A 119 -8.02 5.51 4.09
N ASP A 120 -8.60 4.54 3.43
CA ASP A 120 -7.89 3.63 2.53
C ASP A 120 -7.44 4.34 1.26
N ILE A 121 -6.28 3.99 0.74
CA ILE A 121 -5.70 4.57 -0.47
C ILE A 121 -5.58 3.51 -1.57
N GLY A 122 -6.21 3.79 -2.72
CA GLY A 122 -6.05 3.00 -3.94
C GLY A 122 -5.50 3.85 -5.08
N VAL A 123 -4.38 3.47 -5.70
CA VAL A 123 -3.82 4.20 -6.85
C VAL A 123 -3.57 3.23 -8.00
N ARG A 124 -4.11 3.55 -9.18
CA ARG A 124 -3.97 2.72 -10.38
C ARG A 124 -3.70 3.56 -11.63
N ALA A 125 -2.95 3.00 -12.57
CA ALA A 125 -2.67 3.61 -13.88
C ALA A 125 -2.02 5.00 -13.82
N VAL A 126 -1.39 5.38 -12.70
CA VAL A 126 -0.60 6.60 -12.56
C VAL A 126 0.85 6.28 -12.92
N ARG A 127 1.43 7.09 -13.81
CA ARG A 127 2.81 6.92 -14.30
C ARG A 127 3.79 7.92 -13.70
N GLY A 128 3.32 8.94 -12.98
CA GLY A 128 4.18 9.88 -12.27
C GLY A 128 4.58 9.38 -10.88
N THR A 129 5.39 10.18 -10.19
CA THR A 129 5.81 9.93 -8.81
C THR A 129 4.61 9.85 -7.87
N GLN A 130 4.64 8.91 -6.93
CA GLN A 130 3.58 8.72 -5.95
C GLN A 130 4.14 8.85 -4.54
N ARG A 131 3.48 9.68 -3.72
CA ARG A 131 3.75 9.79 -2.28
C ARG A 131 2.47 9.56 -1.52
N LEU A 132 2.39 8.44 -0.81
CA LEU A 132 1.20 7.96 -0.12
C LEU A 132 1.49 7.89 1.37
N GLN A 133 0.68 8.55 2.18
CA GLN A 133 0.84 8.60 3.63
C GLN A 133 -0.51 8.37 4.31
N SER A 134 -0.55 7.45 5.27
CA SER A 134 -1.71 7.20 6.12
C SER A 134 -1.27 6.96 7.56
N VAL A 135 -2.17 7.09 8.50
CA VAL A 135 -1.92 6.61 9.86
C VAL A 135 -2.41 5.17 10.01
N SER A 136 -3.64 4.86 9.61
CA SER A 136 -4.22 3.52 9.80
C SER A 136 -4.99 2.95 8.59
N GLY A 137 -5.12 3.69 7.50
CA GLY A 137 -5.74 3.18 6.26
C GLY A 137 -4.78 2.30 5.44
N ASP A 138 -5.32 1.31 4.81
CA ASP A 138 -4.59 0.42 3.90
C ASP A 138 -4.21 1.13 2.60
N MET A 139 -3.08 0.74 2.03
CA MET A 139 -2.58 1.28 0.77
C MET A 139 -2.45 0.20 -0.28
N ARG A 140 -3.11 0.39 -1.43
CA ARG A 140 -2.96 -0.47 -2.61
C ARG A 140 -2.55 0.37 -3.80
N THR A 141 -1.36 0.14 -4.34
CA THR A 141 -0.85 0.96 -5.45
C THR A 141 -0.15 0.15 -6.53
N GLU A 142 -0.20 0.70 -7.74
CA GLU A 142 0.59 0.25 -8.88
C GLU A 142 1.69 1.26 -9.18
N THR A 143 2.91 0.79 -9.48
CA THR A 143 4.00 1.66 -9.94
C THR A 143 4.47 1.29 -11.33
N SER A 144 4.74 2.29 -12.15
CA SER A 144 5.24 2.14 -13.52
C SER A 144 6.76 2.22 -13.66
N GLY A 145 7.48 2.39 -12.54
CA GLY A 145 8.93 2.55 -12.51
C GLY A 145 9.40 3.95 -12.11
N GLU A 146 8.48 4.87 -11.87
CA GLU A 146 8.79 6.14 -11.21
C GLU A 146 8.90 5.95 -9.69
N ASP A 147 9.36 6.99 -8.99
CA ASP A 147 9.54 6.94 -7.54
C ASP A 147 8.19 6.75 -6.82
N LEU A 148 8.17 5.78 -5.91
CA LEU A 148 7.04 5.49 -5.04
C LEU A 148 7.48 5.55 -3.58
N GLU A 149 6.80 6.37 -2.81
CA GLU A 149 6.97 6.43 -1.36
C GLU A 149 5.65 6.11 -0.65
N CYS A 150 5.65 5.05 0.18
CA CYS A 150 4.53 4.66 1.02
C CYS A 150 4.94 4.77 2.49
N ARG A 151 4.17 5.51 3.28
CA ARG A 151 4.37 5.62 4.74
C ARG A 151 3.07 5.38 5.46
N THR A 152 3.09 4.47 6.42
CA THR A 152 1.94 4.21 7.29
C THR A 152 2.38 3.92 8.72
N VAL A 153 1.47 4.04 9.66
CA VAL A 153 1.74 3.58 11.04
C VAL A 153 1.22 2.16 11.24
N SER A 154 -0.04 1.88 10.88
CA SER A 154 -0.65 0.57 11.13
C SER A 154 -1.44 -0.01 9.95
N GLY A 155 -1.58 0.69 8.84
CA GLY A 155 -2.23 0.15 7.64
C GLY A 155 -1.28 -0.76 6.82
N ASP A 156 -1.84 -1.71 6.13
CA ASP A 156 -1.09 -2.60 5.25
C ASP A 156 -0.77 -1.95 3.90
N VAL A 157 0.39 -2.30 3.34
CA VAL A 157 0.85 -1.76 2.06
C VAL A 157 0.96 -2.88 1.02
N THR A 158 0.20 -2.76 -0.06
CA THR A 158 0.28 -3.68 -1.20
C THR A 158 0.72 -2.94 -2.46
N ILE A 159 1.83 -3.36 -3.06
CA ILE A 159 2.40 -2.73 -4.25
C ILE A 159 2.51 -3.72 -5.40
N ALA A 160 1.95 -3.35 -6.55
CA ALA A 160 2.13 -4.06 -7.80
C ALA A 160 3.07 -3.26 -8.73
N GLY A 161 4.30 -3.73 -8.89
CA GLY A 161 5.27 -3.13 -9.82
C GLY A 161 5.03 -3.54 -11.26
N SER A 162 5.56 -2.74 -12.19
CA SER A 162 5.55 -3.03 -13.63
C SER A 162 6.76 -3.84 -14.12
N GLY A 163 7.71 -4.15 -13.23
CA GLY A 163 9.01 -4.74 -13.61
C GLY A 163 10.02 -3.73 -14.18
N ARG A 164 9.67 -2.46 -14.27
CA ARG A 164 10.59 -1.39 -14.64
C ARG A 164 11.41 -0.93 -13.45
N LYS A 165 12.64 -0.50 -13.72
CA LYS A 165 13.53 0.03 -12.68
C LYS A 165 12.97 1.35 -12.14
N GLY A 166 12.90 1.45 -10.81
CA GLY A 166 12.48 2.64 -10.09
C GLY A 166 12.98 2.59 -8.66
N LEU A 167 12.63 3.61 -7.88
CA LEU A 167 12.89 3.67 -6.44
C LEU A 167 11.56 3.46 -5.70
N VAL A 168 11.49 2.41 -4.90
CA VAL A 168 10.35 2.14 -4.01
C VAL A 168 10.81 2.26 -2.56
N SER A 169 10.16 3.12 -1.80
CA SER A 169 10.42 3.31 -0.37
C SER A 169 9.17 3.00 0.44
N ILE A 170 9.26 2.06 1.38
CA ILE A 170 8.16 1.63 2.23
C ILE A 170 8.56 1.82 3.68
N THR A 171 7.78 2.56 4.44
CA THR A 171 7.99 2.74 5.88
C THR A 171 6.68 2.46 6.60
N THR A 172 6.71 1.50 7.52
CA THR A 172 5.57 1.17 8.39
C THR A 172 6.03 1.02 9.83
N VAL A 173 5.12 1.12 10.77
CA VAL A 173 5.43 0.78 12.18
C VAL A 173 4.94 -0.61 12.50
N SER A 174 3.68 -0.93 12.22
CA SER A 174 3.08 -2.24 12.54
C SER A 174 2.24 -2.85 11.41
N GLY A 175 2.07 -2.19 10.28
CA GLY A 175 1.40 -2.75 9.10
C GLY A 175 2.34 -3.63 8.27
N ASP A 176 1.78 -4.63 7.64
CA ASP A 176 2.52 -5.52 6.75
C ASP A 176 2.72 -4.89 5.36
N ALA A 177 3.83 -5.22 4.73
CA ALA A 177 4.09 -4.76 3.37
C ALA A 177 4.31 -5.93 2.41
N SER A 178 3.52 -5.97 1.36
CA SER A 178 3.68 -6.92 0.27
C SER A 178 3.91 -6.19 -1.05
N ALA A 179 4.95 -6.59 -1.78
CA ALA A 179 5.22 -6.01 -3.08
C ALA A 179 5.62 -7.07 -4.09
N THR A 180 5.12 -6.92 -5.32
CA THR A 180 5.39 -7.86 -6.41
C THR A 180 5.90 -7.13 -7.64
N ARG A 181 6.74 -7.82 -8.44
CA ARG A 181 7.27 -7.31 -9.73
C ARG A 181 7.98 -5.96 -9.62
N LEU A 182 8.64 -5.69 -8.49
CA LEU A 182 9.51 -4.53 -8.37
C LEU A 182 10.84 -4.76 -9.10
N ALA A 183 11.50 -3.69 -9.54
CA ALA A 183 12.87 -3.73 -10.06
C ALA A 183 13.58 -2.42 -9.74
N GLY A 184 14.92 -2.44 -9.68
CA GLY A 184 15.72 -1.26 -9.34
C GLY A 184 16.05 -1.17 -7.85
N GLU A 185 15.71 -0.06 -7.21
CA GLU A 185 15.98 0.17 -5.78
C GLU A 185 14.74 -0.08 -4.93
N VAL A 186 14.92 -0.79 -3.80
CA VAL A 186 13.86 -1.01 -2.81
C VAL A 186 14.40 -0.72 -1.41
N ASN A 187 13.79 0.23 -0.73
CA ASN A 187 14.07 0.57 0.67
C ASN A 187 12.84 0.24 1.52
N GLY A 188 13.00 -0.63 2.51
CA GLY A 188 11.94 -1.03 3.44
C GLY A 188 12.37 -0.83 4.89
N SER A 189 11.49 -0.27 5.70
CA SER A 189 11.71 -0.13 7.14
C SER A 189 10.43 -0.39 7.92
N THR A 190 10.49 -1.28 8.91
CA THR A 190 9.37 -1.59 9.79
C THR A 190 9.83 -1.72 11.25
N VAL A 191 8.91 -1.57 12.17
CA VAL A 191 9.16 -1.92 13.57
C VAL A 191 8.67 -3.33 13.86
N SER A 192 7.43 -3.68 13.51
CA SER A 192 6.85 -4.99 13.82
C SER A 192 6.02 -5.63 12.69
N GLY A 193 5.84 -4.97 11.56
CA GLY A 193 5.17 -5.55 10.39
C GLY A 193 6.09 -6.44 9.55
N ASP A 194 5.53 -7.42 8.89
CA ASP A 194 6.26 -8.34 8.01
C ASP A 194 6.42 -7.74 6.61
N PHE A 195 7.59 -7.93 6.00
CA PHE A 195 7.84 -7.54 4.61
C PHE A 195 8.00 -8.76 3.72
N THR A 196 7.15 -8.86 2.71
CA THR A 196 7.25 -9.89 1.65
C THR A 196 7.41 -9.21 0.30
N LEU A 197 8.63 -9.21 -0.21
CA LEU A 197 9.01 -8.48 -1.41
C LEU A 197 9.45 -9.44 -2.51
N ALA A 198 8.71 -9.47 -3.63
CA ALA A 198 9.11 -10.17 -4.84
C ALA A 198 9.66 -9.16 -5.84
N VAL A 199 10.96 -9.20 -6.06
CA VAL A 199 11.69 -8.27 -6.93
C VAL A 199 12.18 -8.97 -8.19
N GLY A 200 12.19 -8.25 -9.30
CA GLY A 200 12.96 -8.65 -10.48
C GLY A 200 14.45 -8.37 -10.26
N ALA A 201 15.16 -7.87 -11.28
CA ALA A 201 16.56 -7.51 -11.13
C ALA A 201 16.73 -6.29 -10.22
N THR A 202 16.99 -6.53 -8.92
CA THR A 202 17.28 -5.45 -7.98
C THR A 202 18.72 -4.95 -8.12
N SER A 203 18.91 -3.63 -8.13
CA SER A 203 20.23 -3.00 -8.08
C SER A 203 20.63 -2.63 -6.66
N ARG A 204 19.66 -2.29 -5.82
CA ARG A 204 19.87 -2.04 -4.40
C ARG A 204 18.63 -2.41 -3.61
N SER A 205 18.81 -3.19 -2.55
CA SER A 205 17.75 -3.46 -1.58
C SER A 205 18.29 -3.17 -0.18
N ARG A 206 17.60 -2.32 0.56
CA ARG A 206 17.91 -2.05 1.96
C ARG A 206 16.67 -2.28 2.79
N LEU A 207 16.68 -3.32 3.63
CA LEU A 207 15.54 -3.69 4.46
C LEU A 207 15.95 -3.66 5.92
N ARG A 208 15.11 -3.06 6.77
CA ARG A 208 15.32 -2.98 8.20
C ARG A 208 14.06 -3.33 8.96
N SER A 209 14.21 -4.17 9.98
CA SER A 209 13.13 -4.53 10.90
C SER A 209 13.61 -4.51 12.34
N THR A 210 12.72 -4.20 13.27
CA THR A 210 12.98 -4.45 14.68
C THR A 210 12.50 -5.84 15.08
N SER A 211 11.26 -6.23 14.75
CA SER A 211 10.70 -7.54 15.13
C SER A 211 9.85 -8.20 14.04
N GLY A 212 9.62 -7.56 12.90
CA GLY A 212 8.93 -8.16 11.76
C GLY A 212 9.86 -9.03 10.90
N ASN A 213 9.31 -10.03 10.26
CA ASN A 213 10.03 -10.90 9.35
C ASN A 213 10.28 -10.23 7.99
N LEU A 214 11.43 -10.50 7.40
CA LEU A 214 11.84 -9.95 6.13
C LEU A 214 12.02 -11.06 5.09
N THR A 215 11.15 -11.12 4.10
CA THR A 215 11.27 -12.04 2.97
C THR A 215 11.56 -11.27 1.69
N LEU A 216 12.71 -11.55 1.08
CA LEU A 216 13.08 -11.00 -0.22
C LEU A 216 13.28 -12.13 -1.22
N GLN A 217 12.49 -12.13 -2.29
CA GLN A 217 12.56 -13.12 -3.35
C GLN A 217 12.84 -12.43 -4.69
N GLY A 218 13.77 -12.98 -5.49
CA GLY A 218 13.99 -12.42 -6.83
C GLY A 218 15.39 -12.59 -7.36
N SER A 219 15.79 -11.72 -8.29
CA SER A 219 17.11 -11.76 -8.94
C SER A 219 17.94 -10.52 -8.62
N LEU A 220 19.24 -10.65 -8.77
CA LEU A 220 20.20 -9.57 -8.59
C LEU A 220 20.55 -8.97 -9.96
N ALA A 221 20.65 -7.65 -10.05
CA ALA A 221 21.35 -7.02 -11.16
C ALA A 221 22.87 -7.18 -10.98
N PRO A 222 23.69 -7.05 -12.05
CA PRO A 222 25.13 -6.89 -11.88
C PRO A 222 25.44 -5.72 -10.93
N ASP A 223 26.46 -5.88 -10.08
CA ASP A 223 26.89 -4.92 -9.05
C ASP A 223 25.82 -4.58 -7.99
N ALA A 224 24.80 -5.43 -7.86
CA ALA A 224 23.73 -5.25 -6.88
C ALA A 224 24.25 -5.23 -5.44
N ARG A 225 23.55 -4.47 -4.59
CA ARG A 225 23.80 -4.43 -3.15
C ARG A 225 22.52 -4.73 -2.39
N VAL A 226 22.57 -5.77 -1.57
CA VAL A 226 21.46 -6.16 -0.69
C VAL A 226 21.95 -6.06 0.74
N ASP A 227 21.37 -5.14 1.51
CA ASP A 227 21.63 -4.92 2.93
C ASP A 227 20.34 -5.19 3.71
N ILE A 228 20.33 -6.22 4.56
CA ILE A 228 19.19 -6.60 5.40
C ILE A 228 19.61 -6.61 6.85
N GLU A 229 18.92 -5.87 7.68
CA GLU A 229 19.19 -5.76 9.11
C GLU A 229 17.91 -6.04 9.91
N SER A 230 17.95 -6.96 10.88
CA SER A 230 16.85 -7.24 11.79
C SER A 230 17.35 -7.31 13.24
N ILE A 231 16.50 -6.95 14.21
CA ILE A 231 16.83 -7.18 15.62
C ILE A 231 16.31 -8.56 16.04
N SER A 232 15.03 -8.86 15.86
CA SER A 232 14.45 -10.14 16.32
C SER A 232 13.57 -10.86 15.30
N GLY A 233 13.36 -10.30 14.12
CA GLY A 233 12.62 -10.95 13.03
C GLY A 233 13.49 -11.87 12.19
N ASP A 234 12.90 -12.90 11.65
CA ASP A 234 13.55 -13.83 10.74
C ASP A 234 13.79 -13.19 9.36
N VAL A 235 14.88 -13.58 8.72
CA VAL A 235 15.22 -13.11 7.37
C VAL A 235 15.25 -14.27 6.41
N ARG A 236 14.50 -14.16 5.33
CA ARG A 236 14.52 -15.11 4.23
C ARG A 236 14.92 -14.44 2.93
N LEU A 237 15.99 -14.91 2.33
CA LEU A 237 16.46 -14.47 1.02
C LEU A 237 16.42 -15.65 0.04
N ASP A 238 15.52 -15.58 -0.95
CA ASP A 238 15.38 -16.57 -2.02
C ASP A 238 15.80 -15.95 -3.34
N LEU A 239 16.99 -16.26 -3.82
CA LEU A 239 17.54 -15.71 -5.07
C LEU A 239 17.33 -16.66 -6.24
N VAL A 240 17.12 -16.07 -7.43
CA VAL A 240 17.06 -16.78 -8.71
C VAL A 240 18.00 -16.09 -9.73
N GLY A 241 18.48 -16.85 -10.73
CA GLY A 241 19.32 -16.32 -11.80
C GLY A 241 20.83 -16.51 -11.57
N ASP A 242 21.65 -16.02 -12.52
CA ASP A 242 23.06 -16.39 -12.67
C ASP A 242 24.05 -15.34 -12.13
N VAL A 243 23.57 -14.19 -11.65
CA VAL A 243 24.46 -13.15 -11.10
C VAL A 243 25.02 -13.61 -9.76
N GLY A 244 26.31 -13.95 -9.73
CA GLY A 244 27.00 -14.37 -8.53
C GLY A 244 27.11 -13.26 -7.49
N ALA A 245 27.14 -13.63 -6.21
CA ALA A 245 27.23 -12.69 -5.10
C ALA A 245 28.29 -13.08 -4.07
N ASP A 246 28.78 -12.06 -3.37
CA ASP A 246 29.60 -12.17 -2.17
C ASP A 246 28.69 -12.00 -0.96
N TYR A 247 28.58 -13.05 -0.13
CA TYR A 247 27.66 -13.12 1.02
C TYR A 247 28.42 -12.91 2.33
N ASP A 248 27.93 -11.98 3.15
CA ASP A 248 28.38 -11.70 4.52
C ASP A 248 27.15 -11.73 5.43
N VAL A 249 26.91 -12.87 6.07
CA VAL A 249 25.69 -13.15 6.85
C VAL A 249 26.08 -13.44 8.30
N SER A 250 25.45 -12.76 9.25
CA SER A 250 25.73 -12.93 10.67
C SER A 250 24.46 -12.88 11.51
N SER A 251 24.38 -13.75 12.52
CA SER A 251 23.36 -13.71 13.55
C SER A 251 24.00 -13.89 14.93
N PHE A 252 23.59 -13.10 15.92
CA PHE A 252 24.15 -13.20 17.27
C PHE A 252 23.59 -14.42 18.02
N SER A 253 22.28 -14.70 17.97
CA SER A 253 21.68 -15.85 18.67
C SER A 253 20.75 -16.72 17.81
N GLY A 254 20.55 -16.37 16.53
CA GLY A 254 19.75 -17.16 15.60
C GLY A 254 20.55 -18.19 14.82
N GLU A 255 19.83 -19.03 14.07
CA GLU A 255 20.41 -20.01 13.16
C GLU A 255 20.63 -19.41 11.78
N ILE A 256 21.73 -19.77 11.12
CA ILE A 256 21.95 -19.45 9.70
C ILE A 256 21.81 -20.75 8.90
N ARG A 257 20.87 -20.78 7.96
CA ARG A 257 20.54 -21.95 7.14
C ARG A 257 20.71 -21.65 5.65
N PRO A 258 21.95 -21.72 5.13
CA PRO A 258 22.17 -21.60 3.69
C PRO A 258 21.80 -22.90 2.98
N CYS A 259 21.19 -22.78 1.79
CA CYS A 259 20.90 -23.95 0.93
C CYS A 259 22.10 -24.37 0.07
N PHE A 260 23.18 -23.60 0.10
CA PHE A 260 24.40 -23.82 -0.70
C PHE A 260 25.64 -23.30 0.05
N GLY A 261 26.83 -23.61 -0.50
CA GLY A 261 28.09 -23.15 0.08
C GLY A 261 28.51 -23.92 1.36
N PRO A 262 29.46 -23.37 2.13
CA PRO A 262 29.97 -24.00 3.34
C PRO A 262 28.95 -23.93 4.47
N LYS A 263 29.17 -24.72 5.53
CA LYS A 263 28.38 -24.60 6.75
C LYS A 263 28.73 -23.31 7.50
N PRO A 264 27.76 -22.65 8.16
CA PRO A 264 28.02 -21.52 9.06
C PRO A 264 29.00 -21.92 10.19
N VAL A 265 29.81 -20.99 10.59
CA VAL A 265 30.77 -21.15 11.70
C VAL A 265 30.37 -20.30 12.90
N ARG A 266 30.76 -20.70 14.10
CA ARG A 266 30.60 -19.84 15.28
C ARG A 266 31.61 -18.69 15.21
N THR A 267 31.23 -17.51 15.65
CA THR A 267 32.10 -16.33 15.72
C THR A 267 33.17 -16.47 16.78
N ASP A 268 32.87 -17.20 17.85
CA ASP A 268 33.76 -17.49 18.97
C ASP A 268 33.34 -18.82 19.63
N GLU A 269 34.27 -19.50 20.29
CA GLU A 269 34.04 -20.79 20.95
C GLU A 269 32.96 -20.71 22.03
N TYR A 270 32.88 -19.59 22.74
CA TYR A 270 31.97 -19.36 23.87
C TYR A 270 30.81 -18.41 23.55
N ALA A 271 30.77 -17.81 22.35
CA ALA A 271 29.68 -16.93 21.94
C ALA A 271 28.58 -17.68 21.16
N PRO A 272 27.32 -17.33 21.30
CA PRO A 272 26.23 -17.93 20.51
C PRO A 272 26.25 -17.52 19.05
N GLY A 273 27.00 -16.48 18.67
CA GLY A 273 27.03 -15.88 17.35
C GLY A 273 27.49 -16.83 16.25
N LYS A 274 26.87 -16.69 15.09
CA LYS A 274 27.19 -17.44 13.87
C LYS A 274 27.47 -16.49 12.73
N GLU A 275 28.39 -16.90 11.86
CA GLU A 275 28.73 -16.22 10.63
C GLU A 275 28.70 -17.22 9.48
N TRP A 276 28.30 -16.71 8.31
CA TRP A 276 28.40 -17.41 7.06
C TRP A 276 28.91 -16.46 5.98
N ARG A 277 30.10 -16.76 5.48
CA ARG A 277 30.71 -16.05 4.37
C ARG A 277 30.89 -17.00 3.20
N HIS A 278 30.41 -16.57 2.04
CA HIS A 278 30.53 -17.35 0.82
C HIS A 278 30.64 -16.41 -0.37
N GLN A 279 31.64 -16.64 -1.20
CA GLN A 279 31.84 -15.95 -2.45
C GLN A 279 31.63 -16.89 -3.62
N GLU A 280 30.64 -16.62 -4.47
CA GLU A 280 30.42 -17.37 -5.70
C GLU A 280 31.48 -17.04 -6.75
N ALA A 281 31.75 -17.95 -7.71
CA ALA A 281 32.86 -17.85 -8.67
C ALA A 281 32.82 -16.55 -9.51
N ASN A 282 31.64 -16.04 -9.84
CA ASN A 282 31.44 -14.82 -10.62
C ASN A 282 30.74 -13.74 -9.79
N ALA A 283 31.15 -13.56 -8.54
CA ALA A 283 30.54 -12.61 -7.63
C ALA A 283 30.74 -11.17 -8.13
N SER A 284 29.67 -10.56 -8.63
CA SER A 284 29.63 -9.12 -8.93
C SER A 284 28.72 -8.37 -7.94
N ALA A 285 27.73 -9.06 -7.35
CA ALA A 285 26.82 -8.49 -6.36
C ALA A 285 27.33 -8.70 -4.93
N ARG A 286 26.80 -7.93 -3.99
CA ARG A 286 27.09 -8.09 -2.56
C ARG A 286 25.80 -8.22 -1.76
N VAL A 287 25.76 -9.23 -0.90
CA VAL A 287 24.65 -9.52 0.01
C VAL A 287 25.16 -9.47 1.45
N ARG A 288 24.63 -8.57 2.24
CA ARG A 288 24.90 -8.47 3.66
C ARG A 288 23.61 -8.66 4.45
N ILE A 289 23.59 -9.60 5.38
CA ILE A 289 22.45 -9.85 6.26
C ILE A 289 22.94 -9.90 7.70
N LYS A 290 22.31 -9.13 8.57
CA LYS A 290 22.63 -9.11 10.00
C LYS A 290 21.37 -9.21 10.83
N THR A 291 21.35 -10.14 11.79
CA THR A 291 20.30 -10.21 12.81
C THR A 291 20.93 -10.27 14.22
N LEU A 292 20.17 -9.83 15.22
CA LEU A 292 20.57 -10.03 16.61
C LEU A 292 20.05 -11.38 17.11
N SER A 293 18.75 -11.71 16.92
CA SER A 293 18.15 -12.95 17.42
C SER A 293 17.24 -13.69 16.42
N GLY A 294 17.16 -13.25 15.18
CA GLY A 294 16.36 -13.91 14.15
C GLY A 294 17.13 -14.99 13.39
N ASP A 295 16.42 -15.96 12.89
CA ASP A 295 16.96 -16.99 11.98
C ASP A 295 17.15 -16.41 10.58
N ILE A 296 18.17 -16.87 9.88
CA ILE A 296 18.47 -16.41 8.51
C ILE A 296 18.47 -17.62 7.57
N GLY A 297 17.56 -17.59 6.60
CA GLY A 297 17.55 -18.54 5.47
C GLY A 297 18.07 -17.86 4.21
N VAL A 298 19.06 -18.47 3.54
CA VAL A 298 19.59 -17.99 2.24
C VAL A 298 19.55 -19.12 1.25
N CYS A 299 18.68 -19.03 0.26
CA CYS A 299 18.56 -20.03 -0.78
C CYS A 299 18.77 -19.40 -2.17
N ARG A 300 19.28 -20.23 -3.10
CA ARG A 300 19.45 -19.87 -4.50
C ARG A 300 18.97 -21.03 -5.38
N ARG A 301 18.23 -20.72 -6.44
CA ARG A 301 17.68 -21.67 -7.40
C ARG A 301 18.12 -21.33 -8.82
#